data_4fda41eb87846c73c74b107bfa17e576
#
_entry.id   4fda41eb87846c73c74b107bfa17e576
#
_cell.length_a   1.000
_cell.length_b   1.000
_cell.length_c   1.000
_cell.angle_alpha   90.00
_cell.angle_beta   90.00
_cell.angle_gamma   90.00
#
_symmetry.space_group_name_H-M   'P 1'
#
loop_
_entity.id
_entity.type
_entity.pdbx_description
1 polymer ?
#
loop_
_entity_poly.entity_id
_entity_poly.type
_entity_poly.pdbx_seq_one_letter_code
_entity_poly.pdbx_strand_id
1 'polypeptide(L)'
;MRKITDLTLPVVEHWRYGIKFELATSHANKDRWQTTKYNLQSHWFTHIDAPVHHDPNGKNLDAYPISDWCISDCLILDLSFVGDNEAITAQMLERANEPFKDKHYDTIIIRSD
;
A
#
# COMPACT_ATOMS: atom_id res chain seq x y z
N MET A 1 -15.15 -16.55 -14.69
CA MET A 1 -13.73 -16.14 -14.70
C MET A 1 -13.56 -15.08 -13.61
N ARG A 2 -12.61 -15.25 -12.67
CA ARG A 2 -12.37 -14.24 -11.61
C ARG A 2 -11.70 -13.01 -12.27
N LYS A 3 -12.27 -11.82 -12.11
CA LYS A 3 -11.62 -10.58 -12.55
C LYS A 3 -10.62 -10.19 -11.47
N ILE A 4 -9.37 -9.98 -11.86
CA ILE A 4 -8.30 -9.48 -10.97
C ILE A 4 -7.96 -8.08 -11.45
N THR A 5 -7.88 -7.14 -10.52
CA THR A 5 -7.43 -5.77 -10.77
C THR A 5 -6.20 -5.53 -9.91
N ASP A 6 -5.08 -5.22 -10.56
CA ASP A 6 -3.84 -4.83 -9.88
C ASP A 6 -3.91 -3.34 -9.54
N LEU A 7 -3.77 -3.02 -8.26
CA LEU A 7 -3.77 -1.66 -7.73
C LEU A 7 -2.37 -1.20 -7.31
N THR A 8 -1.34 -2.02 -7.54
CA THR A 8 0.03 -1.67 -7.13
C THR A 8 0.65 -0.62 -8.04
N LEU A 9 1.35 0.33 -7.44
CA LEU A 9 2.20 1.25 -8.18
C LEU A 9 3.43 0.50 -8.70
N PRO A 10 3.77 0.61 -9.99
CA PRO A 10 4.98 0.00 -10.52
C PRO A 10 6.22 0.61 -9.85
N VAL A 11 7.18 -0.25 -9.49
CA VAL A 11 8.47 0.16 -8.94
C VAL A 11 9.38 0.56 -10.09
N VAL A 12 9.44 1.87 -10.35
CA VAL A 12 10.19 2.46 -11.46
C VAL A 12 10.97 3.69 -10.99
N GLU A 13 11.89 4.20 -11.79
CA GLU A 13 12.48 5.50 -11.52
C GLU A 13 11.40 6.57 -11.43
N HIS A 14 11.42 7.35 -10.36
CA HIS A 14 10.37 8.31 -10.05
C HIS A 14 10.97 9.62 -9.53
N TRP A 15 10.45 10.75 -10.00
CA TRP A 15 10.92 12.09 -9.64
C TRP A 15 10.94 12.37 -8.12
N ARG A 16 10.01 11.75 -7.37
CA ARG A 16 9.87 11.92 -5.91
C ARG A 16 10.80 11.02 -5.11
N TYR A 17 11.17 9.86 -5.67
CA TYR A 17 11.95 8.84 -4.97
C TYR A 17 13.32 8.70 -5.60
N GLY A 18 14.35 8.59 -4.76
CA GLY A 18 15.73 8.44 -5.23
C GLY A 18 16.10 7.02 -5.65
N ILE A 19 15.13 6.23 -6.13
CA ILE A 19 15.37 4.87 -6.58
C ILE A 19 16.22 4.87 -7.86
N LYS A 20 17.22 3.99 -7.89
CA LYS A 20 18.07 3.74 -9.06
C LYS A 20 18.16 2.24 -9.30
N PHE A 21 18.18 1.86 -10.56
CA PHE A 21 18.36 0.49 -11.01
C PHE A 21 19.72 0.32 -11.65
N GLU A 22 20.46 -0.70 -11.23
CA GLU A 22 21.78 -1.05 -11.74
C GLU A 22 21.79 -2.53 -12.07
N LEU A 23 22.25 -2.89 -13.25
CA LEU A 23 22.50 -4.28 -13.60
C LEU A 23 23.71 -4.79 -12.81
N ALA A 24 23.48 -5.70 -11.87
CA ALA A 24 24.55 -6.32 -11.10
C ALA A 24 25.21 -7.47 -11.88
N THR A 25 24.41 -8.24 -12.64
CA THR A 25 24.85 -9.25 -13.59
C THR A 25 24.01 -9.16 -14.87
N SER A 26 24.58 -9.56 -16.02
CA SER A 26 23.87 -9.44 -17.30
C SER A 26 24.31 -10.54 -18.29
N HIS A 27 23.36 -11.10 -19.03
CA HIS A 27 23.64 -12.03 -20.13
C HIS A 27 24.50 -11.38 -21.22
N ALA A 28 24.43 -10.04 -21.41
CA ALA A 28 25.33 -9.33 -22.32
C ALA A 28 26.81 -9.43 -21.90
N ASN A 29 27.07 -9.58 -20.61
CA ASN A 29 28.40 -9.82 -20.04
C ASN A 29 28.75 -11.32 -19.93
N LYS A 30 27.92 -12.21 -20.54
CA LYS A 30 28.03 -13.67 -20.47
C LYS A 30 27.80 -14.26 -19.07
N ASP A 31 27.18 -13.51 -18.19
CA ASP A 31 26.76 -14.04 -16.89
C ASP A 31 25.68 -15.11 -17.07
N ARG A 32 25.64 -16.09 -16.19
CA ARG A 32 24.67 -17.18 -16.22
C ARG A 32 23.22 -16.72 -16.01
N TRP A 33 23.04 -15.62 -15.28
CA TRP A 33 21.76 -14.97 -14.97
C TRP A 33 21.88 -13.46 -15.02
N GLN A 34 20.74 -12.81 -15.12
CA GLN A 34 20.63 -11.36 -15.05
C GLN A 34 20.01 -10.96 -13.72
N THR A 35 20.64 -10.04 -13.00
CA THR A 35 20.15 -9.50 -11.74
C THR A 35 20.21 -7.99 -11.75
N THR A 36 19.22 -7.36 -11.13
CA THR A 36 19.17 -5.92 -10.93
C THR A 36 19.32 -5.58 -9.46
N LYS A 37 20.22 -4.67 -9.15
CA LYS A 37 20.36 -4.10 -7.82
C LYS A 37 19.61 -2.78 -7.78
N TYR A 38 18.89 -2.54 -6.70
CA TYR A 38 18.20 -1.27 -6.44
C TYR A 38 18.13 -0.99 -4.95
N ASN A 39 18.06 0.30 -4.61
CA ASN A 39 17.77 0.74 -3.24
C ASN A 39 16.28 1.05 -3.13
N LEU A 40 15.63 0.53 -2.11
CA LEU A 40 14.23 0.77 -1.83
C LEU A 40 14.06 1.14 -0.36
N GLN A 41 13.38 2.23 -0.09
CA GLN A 41 12.92 2.54 1.27
C GLN A 41 11.57 1.88 1.50
N SER A 42 11.33 1.41 2.72
CA SER A 42 10.10 0.71 3.09
C SER A 42 8.82 1.53 2.91
N HIS A 43 8.94 2.85 2.86
CA HIS A 43 7.81 3.79 2.71
C HIS A 43 7.73 4.39 1.30
N TRP A 44 8.15 3.64 0.27
CA TRP A 44 8.01 4.04 -1.14
C TRP A 44 7.06 3.10 -1.88
N PHE A 45 6.35 3.63 -2.89
CA PHE A 45 5.38 2.92 -3.73
C PHE A 45 4.25 2.27 -2.91
N THR A 46 3.63 1.22 -3.43
CA THR A 46 2.61 0.46 -2.71
C THR A 46 3.26 -0.43 -1.67
N HIS A 47 2.92 -0.21 -0.40
CA HIS A 47 3.54 -0.89 0.74
C HIS A 47 2.56 -0.97 1.91
N ILE A 48 2.99 -1.61 2.97
CA ILE A 48 2.26 -1.72 4.24
C ILE A 48 3.05 -0.96 5.29
N ASP A 49 2.39 -0.07 6.03
CA ASP A 49 2.95 0.59 7.20
C ASP A 49 2.70 -0.25 8.45
N ALA A 50 3.76 -0.61 9.16
CA ALA A 50 3.65 -1.18 10.48
C ALA A 50 3.39 -0.06 11.52
N PRO A 51 2.73 -0.35 12.67
CA PRO A 51 2.51 0.64 13.73
C PRO A 51 3.77 1.37 14.19
N VAL A 52 4.94 0.73 14.16
CA VAL A 52 6.23 1.34 14.51
C VAL A 52 6.60 2.52 13.58
N HIS A 53 5.96 2.63 12.41
CA HIS A 53 6.22 3.76 11.51
C HIS A 53 5.85 5.12 12.14
N HIS A 54 4.81 5.16 12.96
CA HIS A 54 4.33 6.37 13.65
C HIS A 54 4.49 6.33 15.17
N ASP A 55 4.44 5.15 15.78
CA ASP A 55 4.59 4.96 17.22
C ASP A 55 5.92 4.24 17.51
N PRO A 56 6.87 4.89 18.21
CA PRO A 56 8.15 4.27 18.54
C PRO A 56 8.02 3.01 19.43
N ASN A 57 6.88 2.80 20.08
CA ASN A 57 6.55 1.58 20.82
C ASN A 57 5.67 0.62 20.01
N GLY A 58 5.34 0.97 18.78
CA GLY A 58 4.53 0.16 17.88
C GLY A 58 5.24 -1.12 17.46
N LYS A 59 4.46 -2.13 17.09
CA LYS A 59 4.99 -3.40 16.61
C LYS A 59 5.53 -3.28 15.18
N ASN A 60 6.57 -4.04 14.89
CA ASN A 60 7.04 -4.28 13.52
C ASN A 60 6.07 -5.19 12.76
N LEU A 61 6.21 -5.22 11.44
CA LEU A 61 5.34 -5.99 10.55
C LEU A 61 5.43 -7.50 10.80
N ASP A 62 6.60 -8.02 11.16
CA ASP A 62 6.88 -9.43 11.47
C ASP A 62 6.20 -9.93 12.76
N ALA A 63 5.69 -9.01 13.59
CA ALA A 63 4.91 -9.37 14.77
C ALA A 63 3.45 -9.78 14.46
N TYR A 64 3.03 -9.68 13.18
CA TYR A 64 1.69 -10.02 12.73
C TYR A 64 1.71 -11.29 11.87
N PRO A 65 0.80 -12.24 12.10
CA PRO A 65 0.72 -13.44 11.28
C PRO A 65 0.27 -13.10 9.86
N ILE A 66 0.69 -13.87 8.89
CA ILE A 66 0.34 -13.64 7.47
C ILE A 66 -1.18 -13.67 7.23
N SER A 67 -1.95 -14.38 8.09
CA SER A 67 -3.40 -14.40 8.03
C SER A 67 -4.05 -13.02 8.16
N ASP A 68 -3.43 -12.11 8.91
CA ASP A 68 -3.95 -10.75 9.12
C ASP A 68 -3.88 -9.90 7.84
N TRP A 69 -3.10 -10.35 6.87
CA TRP A 69 -2.93 -9.71 5.55
C TRP A 69 -3.77 -10.37 4.45
N CYS A 70 -4.50 -11.45 4.78
CA CYS A 70 -5.41 -12.13 3.87
C CYS A 70 -6.80 -11.53 3.98
N ILE A 71 -7.07 -10.52 3.16
CA ILE A 71 -8.32 -9.76 3.18
C ILE A 71 -9.37 -10.51 2.35
N SER A 72 -10.55 -10.74 2.90
CA SER A 72 -11.68 -11.37 2.19
C SER A 72 -12.79 -10.37 1.89
N ASP A 73 -13.22 -9.61 2.89
CA ASP A 73 -14.32 -8.67 2.79
C ASP A 73 -13.82 -7.23 2.98
N CYS A 74 -14.00 -6.42 1.93
CA CYS A 74 -13.51 -5.05 1.89
C CYS A 74 -14.68 -4.07 1.73
N LEU A 75 -14.71 -3.05 2.58
CA LEU A 75 -15.60 -1.89 2.43
C LEU A 75 -14.84 -0.73 1.78
N ILE A 76 -15.43 -0.15 0.75
CA ILE A 76 -14.93 1.09 0.15
C ILE A 76 -15.73 2.26 0.71
N LEU A 77 -15.06 3.14 1.45
CA LEU A 77 -15.64 4.42 1.89
C LEU A 77 -15.31 5.50 0.85
N ASP A 78 -16.35 6.01 0.23
CA ASP A 78 -16.21 7.08 -0.77
C ASP A 78 -16.16 8.44 -0.06
N LEU A 79 -14.98 9.05 -0.09
CA LEU A 79 -14.67 10.38 0.42
C LEU A 79 -14.22 11.32 -0.71
N SER A 80 -14.62 11.05 -1.96
CA SER A 80 -14.28 11.88 -3.14
C SER A 80 -14.81 13.33 -3.05
N PHE A 81 -15.64 13.61 -2.05
CA PHE A 81 -16.13 14.96 -1.75
C PHE A 81 -15.16 15.81 -0.92
N VAL A 82 -14.08 15.21 -0.38
CA VAL A 82 -13.06 15.92 0.39
C VAL A 82 -12.16 16.70 -0.57
N GLY A 83 -11.95 17.98 -0.30
CA GLY A 83 -11.16 18.85 -1.15
C GLY A 83 -9.67 18.60 -1.06
N ASP A 84 -8.93 19.15 -2.03
CA ASP A 84 -7.45 19.06 -2.08
C ASP A 84 -6.83 19.61 -0.79
N ASN A 85 -5.93 18.82 -0.19
CA ASN A 85 -5.27 19.14 1.08
C ASN A 85 -6.20 19.30 2.29
N GLU A 86 -7.44 18.90 2.20
CA GLU A 86 -8.37 18.87 3.32
C GLU A 86 -8.12 17.61 4.17
N ALA A 87 -8.11 17.78 5.50
CA ALA A 87 -7.93 16.65 6.41
C ALA A 87 -9.20 15.80 6.49
N ILE A 88 -9.05 14.49 6.30
CA ILE A 88 -10.14 13.52 6.54
C ILE A 88 -10.34 13.39 8.05
N THR A 89 -11.54 13.73 8.52
CA THR A 89 -11.91 13.68 9.93
C THR A 89 -12.64 12.39 10.29
N ALA A 90 -12.63 12.02 11.57
CA ALA A 90 -13.40 10.88 12.09
C ALA A 90 -14.90 11.01 11.73
N GLN A 91 -15.46 12.22 11.82
CA GLN A 91 -16.87 12.46 11.49
C GLN A 91 -17.18 12.19 10.01
N MET A 92 -16.26 12.50 9.09
CA MET A 92 -16.41 12.18 7.67
C MET A 92 -16.42 10.66 7.45
N LEU A 93 -15.53 9.93 8.13
CA LEU A 93 -15.47 8.47 8.06
C LEU A 93 -16.75 7.84 8.63
N GLU A 94 -17.20 8.27 9.80
CA GLU A 94 -18.43 7.80 10.43
C GLU A 94 -19.65 8.02 9.52
N ARG A 95 -19.76 9.21 8.92
CA ARG A 95 -20.83 9.52 7.97
C ARG A 95 -20.80 8.63 6.73
N ALA A 96 -19.60 8.41 6.16
CA ALA A 96 -19.46 7.54 4.99
C ALA A 96 -19.75 6.06 5.32
N ASN A 97 -19.48 5.65 6.57
CA ASN A 97 -19.75 4.29 7.05
C ASN A 97 -21.21 4.04 7.47
N GLU A 98 -22.00 5.08 7.75
CA GLU A 98 -23.36 4.92 8.28
C GLU A 98 -24.27 3.96 7.51
N PRO A 99 -24.26 3.92 6.14
CA PRO A 99 -25.03 2.95 5.38
C PRO A 99 -24.59 1.48 5.56
N PHE A 100 -23.43 1.26 6.13
CA PHE A 100 -22.75 -0.05 6.22
C PHE A 100 -22.47 -0.50 7.65
N LYS A 101 -22.89 0.27 8.65
CA LYS A 101 -22.58 0.03 10.08
C LYS A 101 -22.92 -1.37 10.61
N ASP A 102 -23.91 -2.02 10.02
CA ASP A 102 -24.37 -3.35 10.42
C ASP A 102 -23.71 -4.47 9.57
N LYS A 103 -22.78 -4.13 8.68
CA LYS A 103 -22.05 -5.09 7.85
C LYS A 103 -20.71 -5.45 8.49
N HIS A 104 -20.36 -6.73 8.36
CA HIS A 104 -19.03 -7.19 8.72
C HIS A 104 -18.06 -7.00 7.53
N TYR A 105 -16.88 -6.49 7.80
CA TYR A 105 -15.78 -6.37 6.84
C TYR A 105 -14.44 -6.44 7.58
N ASP A 106 -13.42 -6.96 6.90
CA ASP A 106 -12.06 -7.13 7.45
C ASP A 106 -11.20 -5.90 7.18
N THR A 107 -11.52 -5.17 6.12
CA THR A 107 -10.70 -4.05 5.63
C THR A 107 -11.56 -2.90 5.13
N ILE A 108 -11.03 -1.70 5.31
CA ILE A 108 -11.59 -0.49 4.74
C ILE A 108 -10.62 0.07 3.72
N ILE A 109 -11.11 0.38 2.52
CA ILE A 109 -10.42 1.22 1.54
C ILE A 109 -11.06 2.59 1.56
N ILE A 110 -10.26 3.62 1.74
CA ILE A 110 -10.69 5.01 1.65
C ILE A 110 -10.40 5.49 0.23
N ARG A 111 -11.44 5.94 -0.46
CA ARG A 111 -11.33 6.56 -1.77
C ARG A 111 -11.41 8.08 -1.60
N SER A 112 -10.34 8.77 -1.93
CA SER A 112 -10.25 10.24 -1.99
C SER A 112 -9.63 10.61 -3.33
N ASP A 113 -10.42 11.04 -4.28
CA ASP A 113 -9.94 11.40 -5.63
C ASP A 113 -9.62 12.89 -5.69
#